data_1180d0c3e180094a8843ecc094673b21
#
_entry.id   1180d0c3e180094a8843ecc094673b21
#
_cell.length_a   1.000
_cell.length_b   1.000
_cell.length_c   1.000
_cell.angle_alpha   90.00
_cell.angle_beta   90.00
_cell.angle_gamma   90.00
#
_symmetry.space_group_name_H-M   'P 1'
#
loop_
_entity.id
_entity.type
_entity.pdbx_description
1 polymer ?
#
loop_
_entity_poly.entity_id
_entity_poly.type
_entity_poly.pdbx_seq_one_letter_code
_entity_poly.pdbx_strand_id
1 'polypeptide(L)'
;MSNRMFATVPASAMTRILIVDDEELIVLAMRKYFEGMGYSVDAAHELEEAQALLANYPYDLVIADLRLTGIGGVEGLQIVSDVHQRCANTRVILLSAFGTPEIERESYNRGADAFLHKPKAMMEIARVASTLLEQR
;
A
#
# COMPACT_ATOMS: atom_id res chain seq x y z
N MET A 1 24.36 25.27 1.25
CA MET A 1 23.99 24.92 1.45
C MET A 1 23.56 24.44 1.37
N SER A 2 23.26 24.37 1.20
CA SER A 2 22.74 23.80 1.28
C SER A 2 22.35 23.21 1.61
N ASN A 3 22.23 22.87 1.72
CA ASN A 3 21.82 22.18 2.12
C ASN A 3 21.22 22.00 2.61
N ARG A 4 21.45 22.37 2.69
CA ARG A 4 20.69 22.12 3.02
C ARG A 4 19.92 22.01 2.56
N MET A 5 20.05 22.33 2.15
CA MET A 5 19.09 22.08 1.48
C MET A 5 19.08 20.99 0.55
N PHE A 6 19.73 20.28 -0.09
CA PHE A 6 19.65 19.16 -0.55
C PHE A 6 19.74 18.01 -0.05
N ALA A 7 20.58 17.89 0.09
CA ALA A 7 20.42 16.99 1.20
C ALA A 7 19.16 17.29 1.99
N THR A 8 18.52 18.35 1.62
CA THR A 8 17.29 18.79 2.26
C THR A 8 16.04 18.24 1.59
N VAL A 9 16.18 17.30 0.65
CA VAL A 9 15.02 16.61 0.11
C VAL A 9 14.40 15.80 1.25
N PRO A 10 13.12 16.02 1.59
CA PRO A 10 12.49 15.24 2.65
C PRO A 10 12.48 13.76 2.30
N ALA A 11 12.63 12.90 3.29
CA ALA A 11 12.58 11.48 3.07
C ALA A 11 11.26 11.06 2.39
N SER A 12 10.14 11.74 2.74
CA SER A 12 8.85 11.46 2.14
C SER A 12 8.82 11.70 0.64
N ALA A 13 9.60 12.68 0.12
CA ALA A 13 9.64 12.95 -1.32
C ALA A 13 10.28 11.82 -2.09
N MET A 14 11.06 10.97 -1.43
CA MET A 14 11.71 9.81 -2.05
C MET A 14 10.96 8.51 -1.75
N THR A 15 9.98 8.56 -0.87
CA THR A 15 9.21 7.38 -0.50
C THR A 15 8.18 7.07 -1.57
N ARG A 16 8.12 5.82 -1.98
CA ARG A 16 7.23 5.37 -3.05
C ARG A 16 6.15 4.45 -2.49
N ILE A 17 4.91 4.76 -2.88
CA ILE A 17 3.73 3.99 -2.47
C ILE A 17 3.06 3.42 -3.71
N LEU A 18 2.68 2.14 -3.65
CA LEU A 18 1.84 1.51 -4.66
C LEU A 18 0.44 1.31 -4.08
N ILE A 19 -0.56 1.84 -4.78
CA ILE A 19 -1.96 1.66 -4.42
C ILE A 19 -2.56 0.64 -5.39
N VAL A 20 -3.21 -0.40 -4.86
CA VAL A 20 -3.82 -1.44 -5.68
C VAL A 20 -5.30 -1.53 -5.33
N ASP A 21 -6.16 -1.06 -6.23
CA ASP A 21 -7.61 -1.05 -6.03
C ASP A 21 -8.26 -0.93 -7.41
N ASP A 22 -9.36 -1.65 -7.64
CA ASP A 22 -10.04 -1.61 -8.93
C ASP A 22 -11.04 -0.44 -9.04
N GLU A 23 -11.27 0.30 -7.96
CA GLU A 23 -12.16 1.45 -7.96
C GLU A 23 -11.39 2.73 -8.23
N GLU A 24 -11.57 3.29 -9.43
CA GLU A 24 -10.78 4.44 -9.86
C GLU A 24 -10.93 5.66 -8.96
N LEU A 25 -12.12 5.89 -8.41
CA LEU A 25 -12.33 7.05 -7.55
C LEU A 25 -11.56 6.91 -6.23
N ILE A 26 -11.47 5.69 -5.71
CA ILE A 26 -10.69 5.44 -4.50
C ILE A 26 -9.20 5.63 -4.79
N VAL A 27 -8.73 5.09 -5.90
CA VAL A 27 -7.34 5.25 -6.32
C VAL A 27 -7.00 6.74 -6.47
N LEU A 28 -7.87 7.50 -7.13
CA LEU A 28 -7.65 8.92 -7.35
C LEU A 28 -7.58 9.68 -6.02
N ALA A 29 -8.50 9.39 -5.10
CA ALA A 29 -8.54 10.06 -3.81
C ALA A 29 -7.29 9.76 -3.00
N MET A 30 -6.88 8.49 -2.95
CA MET A 30 -5.68 8.10 -2.23
C MET A 30 -4.43 8.71 -2.84
N ARG A 31 -4.34 8.69 -4.18
CA ARG A 31 -3.18 9.26 -4.87
C ARG A 31 -3.02 10.72 -4.51
N LYS A 32 -4.11 11.49 -4.62
CA LYS A 32 -4.06 12.91 -4.31
C LYS A 32 -3.67 13.16 -2.86
N TYR A 33 -4.21 12.37 -1.95
CA TYR A 33 -3.92 12.55 -0.53
C TYR A 33 -2.44 12.30 -0.23
N PHE A 34 -1.91 11.18 -0.70
CA PHE A 34 -0.52 10.83 -0.41
C PHE A 34 0.47 11.67 -1.18
N GLU A 35 0.16 12.04 -2.42
CA GLU A 35 1.01 12.98 -3.16
C GLU A 35 1.05 14.33 -2.45
N GLY A 36 -0.07 14.76 -1.88
CA GLY A 36 -0.10 15.99 -1.10
C GLY A 36 0.77 15.95 0.14
N MET A 37 1.08 14.76 0.64
CA MET A 37 1.99 14.57 1.75
C MET A 37 3.46 14.44 1.32
N GLY A 38 3.74 14.48 0.02
CA GLY A 38 5.10 14.41 -0.50
C GLY A 38 5.55 13.04 -0.95
N TYR A 39 4.66 12.05 -0.95
CA TYR A 39 5.01 10.71 -1.43
C TYR A 39 4.89 10.61 -2.94
N SER A 40 5.68 9.73 -3.54
CA SER A 40 5.54 9.34 -4.93
C SER A 40 4.58 8.16 -5.00
N VAL A 41 3.54 8.24 -5.82
CA VAL A 41 2.46 7.24 -5.83
C VAL A 41 2.27 6.66 -7.21
N ASP A 42 2.27 5.33 -7.30
CA ASP A 42 1.85 4.59 -8.49
C ASP A 42 0.57 3.83 -8.15
N ALA A 43 -0.19 3.45 -9.16
CA ALA A 43 -1.44 2.74 -8.95
C ALA A 43 -1.55 1.54 -9.89
N ALA A 44 -2.16 0.47 -9.39
CA ALA A 44 -2.53 -0.70 -10.18
C ALA A 44 -3.98 -1.02 -9.89
N HIS A 45 -4.69 -1.52 -10.89
CA HIS A 45 -6.11 -1.80 -10.79
C HIS A 45 -6.42 -3.29 -10.69
N GLU A 46 -5.40 -4.13 -10.90
CA GLU A 46 -5.57 -5.57 -10.86
C GLU A 46 -4.26 -6.24 -10.42
N LEU A 47 -4.34 -7.52 -10.12
CA LEU A 47 -3.22 -8.27 -9.57
C LEU A 47 -2.02 -8.29 -10.51
N GLU A 48 -2.23 -8.59 -11.79
CA GLU A 48 -1.11 -8.71 -12.73
C GLU A 48 -0.38 -7.37 -12.91
N GLU A 49 -1.12 -6.29 -12.95
CA GLU A 49 -0.51 -4.97 -13.04
C GLU A 49 0.31 -4.66 -11.79
N ALA A 50 -0.21 -4.99 -10.62
CA ALA A 50 0.51 -4.80 -9.38
C ALA A 50 1.80 -5.63 -9.34
N GLN A 51 1.71 -6.88 -9.79
CA GLN A 51 2.86 -7.77 -9.82
C GLN A 51 3.94 -7.24 -10.76
N ALA A 52 3.55 -6.71 -11.91
CA ALA A 52 4.49 -6.13 -12.86
C ALA A 52 5.20 -4.90 -12.28
N LEU A 53 4.46 -4.04 -11.60
CA LEU A 53 5.06 -2.87 -10.97
C LEU A 53 6.01 -3.27 -9.84
N LEU A 54 5.60 -4.23 -9.02
CA LEU A 54 6.45 -4.71 -7.92
C LEU A 54 7.74 -5.36 -8.42
N ALA A 55 7.68 -6.00 -9.59
CA ALA A 55 8.86 -6.63 -10.18
C ALA A 55 9.85 -5.61 -10.74
N ASN A 56 9.38 -4.43 -11.11
CA ASN A 56 10.18 -3.47 -11.85
C ASN A 56 10.58 -2.22 -11.06
N TYR A 57 9.91 -1.92 -9.97
CA TYR A 57 10.16 -0.71 -9.19
C TYR A 57 10.20 -1.00 -7.71
N PRO A 58 11.04 -0.27 -6.96
CA PRO A 58 11.04 -0.39 -5.50
C PRO A 58 9.91 0.42 -4.87
N TYR A 59 9.19 -0.18 -3.95
CA TYR A 59 8.15 0.50 -3.18
C TYR A 59 8.45 0.37 -1.69
N ASP A 60 8.11 1.40 -0.94
CA ASP A 60 8.25 1.41 0.51
C ASP A 60 6.99 0.92 1.18
N LEU A 61 5.85 1.12 0.52
CA LEU A 61 4.54 0.75 1.05
C LEU A 61 3.62 0.34 -0.08
N VAL A 62 2.86 -0.72 0.15
CA VAL A 62 1.75 -1.13 -0.73
C VAL A 62 0.46 -1.02 0.07
N ILE A 63 -0.53 -0.35 -0.49
CA ILE A 63 -1.89 -0.30 0.07
C ILE A 63 -2.78 -1.01 -0.93
N ALA A 64 -3.28 -2.18 -0.57
CA ALA A 64 -4.01 -3.03 -1.50
C ALA A 64 -5.39 -3.38 -0.98
N ASP A 65 -6.37 -3.37 -1.88
CA ASP A 65 -7.69 -3.91 -1.61
C ASP A 65 -7.59 -5.44 -1.57
N LEU A 66 -8.25 -6.05 -0.62
CA LEU A 66 -8.29 -7.50 -0.51
C LEU A 66 -8.91 -8.14 -1.76
N ARG A 67 -9.98 -7.54 -2.28
CA ARG A 67 -10.71 -8.06 -3.45
C ARG A 67 -10.53 -7.13 -4.63
N LEU A 68 -9.90 -7.63 -5.69
CA LEU A 68 -9.68 -6.84 -6.89
C LEU A 68 -10.63 -7.20 -8.02
N THR A 69 -11.20 -8.41 -8.01
CA THR A 69 -12.12 -8.86 -9.06
C THR A 69 -13.56 -8.97 -8.58
N GLY A 70 -13.87 -8.47 -7.40
CA GLY A 70 -15.23 -8.37 -6.90
C GLY A 70 -15.75 -9.61 -6.21
N ILE A 71 -16.01 -10.67 -6.92
CA ILE A 71 -16.74 -11.81 -6.36
C ILE A 71 -15.79 -12.86 -5.79
N GLY A 72 -15.74 -12.95 -4.46
CA GLY A 72 -15.02 -14.03 -3.78
C GLY A 72 -13.51 -13.99 -3.89
N GLY A 73 -12.96 -12.99 -4.58
CA GLY A 73 -11.53 -12.91 -4.77
C GLY A 73 -10.80 -12.45 -3.52
N VAL A 74 -9.57 -12.91 -3.36
CA VAL A 74 -8.69 -12.51 -2.27
C VAL A 74 -7.30 -12.22 -2.83
N GLU A 75 -7.27 -11.55 -3.97
CA GLU A 75 -6.01 -11.25 -4.66
C GLU A 75 -5.05 -10.43 -3.81
N GLY A 76 -5.60 -9.64 -2.88
CA GLY A 76 -4.75 -8.90 -1.95
C GLY A 76 -3.86 -9.80 -1.12
N LEU A 77 -4.32 -11.01 -0.79
CA LEU A 77 -3.47 -11.96 -0.05
C LEU A 77 -2.28 -12.41 -0.90
N GLN A 78 -2.47 -12.56 -2.21
CA GLN A 78 -1.37 -12.90 -3.09
C GLN A 78 -0.35 -11.76 -3.17
N ILE A 79 -0.83 -10.53 -3.18
CA ILE A 79 0.06 -9.35 -3.16
C ILE A 79 0.91 -9.37 -1.89
N VAL A 80 0.30 -9.65 -0.73
CA VAL A 80 1.04 -9.74 0.52
C VAL A 80 2.16 -10.78 0.42
N SER A 81 1.83 -11.97 -0.09
CA SER A 81 2.83 -13.03 -0.25
C SER A 81 3.95 -12.62 -1.18
N ASP A 82 3.62 -12.00 -2.32
CA ASP A 82 4.60 -11.57 -3.30
C ASP A 82 5.56 -10.53 -2.70
N VAL A 83 5.02 -9.57 -1.98
CA VAL A 83 5.83 -8.54 -1.33
C VAL A 83 6.72 -9.16 -0.27
N HIS A 84 6.15 -10.03 0.56
CA HIS A 84 6.94 -10.65 1.64
C HIS A 84 8.12 -11.45 1.11
N GLN A 85 7.92 -12.15 -0.01
CA GLN A 85 8.97 -12.99 -0.59
C GLN A 85 10.05 -12.20 -1.31
N ARG A 86 9.68 -11.10 -1.96
CA ARG A 86 10.58 -10.39 -2.87
C ARG A 86 11.07 -9.04 -2.36
N CYS A 87 10.36 -8.43 -1.44
CA CYS A 87 10.58 -7.04 -1.05
C CYS A 87 10.55 -6.93 0.47
N ALA A 88 11.58 -7.44 1.13
CA ALA A 88 11.60 -7.58 2.59
C ALA A 88 11.38 -6.28 3.34
N ASN A 89 11.72 -5.13 2.73
CA ASN A 89 11.60 -3.84 3.41
C ASN A 89 10.32 -3.09 3.03
N THR A 90 9.47 -3.67 2.20
CA THR A 90 8.22 -3.05 1.78
C THR A 90 7.12 -3.40 2.76
N ARG A 91 6.43 -2.40 3.29
CA ARG A 91 5.29 -2.60 4.18
C ARG A 91 4.02 -2.80 3.37
N VAL A 92 3.06 -3.54 3.92
CA VAL A 92 1.80 -3.79 3.23
C VAL A 92 0.63 -3.52 4.17
N ILE A 93 -0.31 -2.70 3.70
CA ILE A 93 -1.61 -2.49 4.32
C ILE A 93 -2.66 -3.12 3.41
N LEU A 94 -3.50 -4.00 3.96
CA LEU A 94 -4.67 -4.49 3.25
C LEU A 94 -5.91 -3.73 3.72
N LEU A 95 -6.76 -3.38 2.75
CA LEU A 95 -8.07 -2.78 3.02
C LEU A 95 -9.13 -3.77 2.60
N SER A 96 -10.18 -3.94 3.42
CA SER A 96 -11.22 -4.91 3.12
C SER A 96 -12.58 -4.44 3.57
N ALA A 97 -13.58 -4.57 2.66
CA ALA A 97 -14.98 -4.38 3.01
C ALA A 97 -15.60 -5.66 3.57
N PHE A 98 -14.98 -6.82 3.33
CA PHE A 98 -15.59 -8.12 3.59
C PHE A 98 -14.65 -9.12 4.28
N GLY A 99 -13.63 -8.63 4.95
CA GLY A 99 -12.70 -9.53 5.62
C GLY A 99 -13.32 -10.25 6.80
N THR A 100 -12.99 -11.54 6.96
CA THR A 100 -13.36 -12.33 8.12
C THR A 100 -12.17 -12.42 9.06
N PRO A 101 -12.38 -12.84 10.33
CA PRO A 101 -11.24 -13.04 11.22
C PRO A 101 -10.21 -14.03 10.67
N GLU A 102 -10.67 -15.06 9.95
CA GLU A 102 -9.77 -16.04 9.35
C GLU A 102 -8.92 -15.40 8.26
N ILE A 103 -9.52 -14.59 7.41
CA ILE A 103 -8.79 -13.89 6.35
C ILE A 103 -7.82 -12.89 6.94
N GLU A 104 -8.24 -12.17 7.96
CA GLU A 104 -7.35 -11.22 8.63
C GLU A 104 -6.14 -11.94 9.21
N ARG A 105 -6.35 -13.06 9.89
CA ARG A 105 -5.26 -13.86 10.44
C ARG A 105 -4.34 -14.35 9.34
N GLU A 106 -4.92 -14.83 8.23
CA GLU A 106 -4.12 -15.31 7.10
C GLU A 106 -3.28 -14.17 6.51
N SER A 107 -3.83 -12.96 6.45
CA SER A 107 -3.09 -11.82 5.91
C SER A 107 -1.83 -11.54 6.74
N TYR A 108 -1.96 -11.57 8.07
CA TYR A 108 -0.80 -11.37 8.94
C TYR A 108 0.18 -12.53 8.84
N ASN A 109 -0.32 -13.76 8.72
CA ASN A 109 0.56 -14.92 8.54
C ASN A 109 1.39 -14.82 7.27
N ARG A 110 0.86 -14.20 6.24
CA ARG A 110 1.58 -14.00 4.97
C ARG A 110 2.53 -12.81 5.01
N GLY A 111 2.43 -11.96 6.01
CA GLY A 111 3.34 -10.84 6.18
C GLY A 111 2.73 -9.46 6.06
N ALA A 112 1.40 -9.34 6.06
CA ALA A 112 0.77 -8.02 6.09
C ALA A 112 1.13 -7.30 7.38
N ASP A 113 1.35 -6.00 7.27
CA ASP A 113 1.68 -5.17 8.44
C ASP A 113 0.45 -4.56 9.07
N ALA A 114 -0.63 -4.40 8.31
CA ALA A 114 -1.90 -3.90 8.82
C ALA A 114 -3.05 -4.42 7.98
N PHE A 115 -4.20 -4.60 8.61
CA PHE A 115 -5.43 -5.01 7.97
C PHE A 115 -6.50 -4.05 8.44
N LEU A 116 -7.06 -3.24 7.54
CA LEU A 116 -8.04 -2.23 7.88
C LEU A 116 -9.37 -2.53 7.21
N HIS A 117 -10.45 -2.31 7.95
CA HIS A 117 -11.80 -2.55 7.45
C HIS A 117 -12.35 -1.28 6.78
N LYS A 118 -12.92 -1.43 5.60
CA LYS A 118 -13.61 -0.34 4.90
C LYS A 118 -15.01 -0.17 5.49
N PRO A 119 -15.55 1.04 5.53
CA PRO A 119 -14.92 2.30 5.16
C PRO A 119 -13.95 2.79 6.23
N LYS A 120 -12.88 3.43 5.78
CA LYS A 120 -11.86 3.96 6.68
C LYS A 120 -11.49 5.36 6.20
N ALA A 121 -11.43 6.30 7.12
CA ALA A 121 -11.08 7.67 6.77
C ALA A 121 -9.66 7.72 6.21
N MET A 122 -9.46 8.55 5.20
CA MET A 122 -8.16 8.69 4.56
C MET A 122 -7.09 9.07 5.58
N MET A 123 -7.45 9.94 6.53
CA MET A 123 -6.53 10.36 7.59
C MET A 123 -6.06 9.18 8.44
N GLU A 124 -6.93 8.21 8.70
CA GLU A 124 -6.56 7.05 9.48
C GLU A 124 -5.64 6.12 8.70
N ILE A 125 -5.92 5.93 7.40
CA ILE A 125 -5.05 5.14 6.54
C ILE A 125 -3.66 5.79 6.51
N ALA A 126 -3.61 7.11 6.36
CA ALA A 126 -2.36 7.85 6.32
C ALA A 126 -1.59 7.74 7.64
N ARG A 127 -2.30 7.73 8.77
CA ARG A 127 -1.64 7.58 10.07
C ARG A 127 -0.97 6.21 10.19
N VAL A 128 -1.67 5.15 9.79
CA VAL A 128 -1.10 3.80 9.81
C VAL A 128 0.09 3.74 8.86
N ALA A 129 -0.04 4.30 7.66
CA ALA A 129 1.04 4.33 6.69
C ALA A 129 2.28 5.03 7.24
N SER A 130 2.10 6.20 7.84
CA SER A 130 3.23 6.96 8.41
C SER A 130 3.92 6.17 9.52
N THR A 131 3.13 5.53 10.39
CA THR A 131 3.68 4.73 11.48
C THR A 131 4.53 3.58 10.94
N LEU A 132 4.02 2.87 9.94
CA LEU A 132 4.76 1.76 9.36
C LEU A 132 6.04 2.22 8.66
N LEU A 133 5.98 3.34 7.95
CA LEU A 133 7.13 3.85 7.25
C LEU A 133 8.22 4.33 8.21
N GLU A 134 7.84 4.83 9.38
CA GLU A 134 8.80 5.24 10.40
C GLU A 134 9.47 4.07 11.09
N GLN A 135 8.88 2.90 11.06
CA GLN A 135 9.38 1.71 11.75
C GLN A 135 10.35 0.88 10.91
N ARG A 136 10.67 1.33 9.72
CA ARG A 136 11.57 0.58 8.83
C ARG A 136 13.01 0.66 9.28
#